data_38e0a26ae4b5d3ce04072420a7ba245c
#
_entry.id   38e0a26ae4b5d3ce04072420a7ba245c
#
_cell.length_a   1.000
_cell.length_b   1.000
_cell.length_c   1.000
_cell.angle_alpha   90.00
_cell.angle_beta   90.00
_cell.angle_gamma   90.00
#
_symmetry.space_group_name_H-M   'P 1'
#
loop_
_entity.id
_entity.type
_entity.pdbx_description
1 polymer ?
#
loop_
_entity_poly.entity_id
_entity_poly.type
_entity_poly.pdbx_seq_one_letter_code
_entity_poly.pdbx_strand_id
1 'polypeptide(L)'
;PSPWRLTACLWGMLALLAGLALALAVYHQQKQRREVEQTFVRDELANKTYAALQTKLHSAESMLRAVQTLFLASDEVTATEFNSFYTNLRPREQFPSLLALAYAQREPGPDGWHYMTHWVEPMEGNGAVVGLDVGAQPNNLAGLLASRDSDQATLSAPFRPVQQLVAAAADDGITLRLPVFSPGDPPRTVDERRQRMRGSIAVSFRVSSLIGNALPDRVTRELRLRLSDVTDARHVLPLFDSDPGAALATDGYRFERQLAYGGRVWNVLMQ
;
A
#
# COMPACT_ATOMS: atom_id res chain seq x y z
N PRO A 1 71.72 -32.50 17.04
CA PRO A 1 70.39 -32.77 16.47
C PRO A 1 70.59 -33.24 15.06
N SER A 2 70.19 -34.49 14.76
CA SER A 2 70.37 -35.10 13.45
C SER A 2 69.57 -34.30 12.40
N PRO A 3 70.09 -34.02 11.22
CA PRO A 3 69.45 -33.20 10.15
C PRO A 3 68.10 -33.74 9.71
N TRP A 4 67.87 -35.01 9.87
CA TRP A 4 66.61 -35.71 9.57
C TRP A 4 65.41 -35.28 10.45
N ARG A 5 65.69 -34.92 11.72
CA ARG A 5 64.61 -34.43 12.59
C ARG A 5 64.13 -33.02 12.25
N LEU A 6 65.05 -32.18 11.78
CA LEU A 6 64.73 -30.83 11.33
C LEU A 6 63.92 -30.84 10.00
N THR A 7 64.29 -31.69 9.05
CA THR A 7 63.52 -31.84 7.78
C THR A 7 62.15 -32.44 8.04
N ALA A 8 61.98 -33.41 8.88
CA ALA A 8 60.69 -33.98 9.25
C ALA A 8 59.78 -32.95 9.98
N CYS A 9 60.30 -32.13 10.87
CA CYS A 9 59.58 -31.02 11.47
C CYS A 9 59.14 -29.94 10.44
N LEU A 10 59.99 -29.60 9.48
CA LEU A 10 59.70 -28.67 8.37
C LEU A 10 58.57 -29.19 7.48
N TRP A 11 58.60 -30.46 7.08
CA TRP A 11 57.53 -31.08 6.30
C TRP A 11 56.22 -31.18 7.09
N GLY A 12 56.26 -31.49 8.36
CA GLY A 12 55.10 -31.51 9.26
C GLY A 12 54.46 -30.11 9.36
N MET A 13 55.27 -29.08 9.54
CA MET A 13 54.82 -27.70 9.62
C MET A 13 54.25 -27.20 8.29
N LEU A 14 54.85 -27.55 7.15
CA LEU A 14 54.35 -27.27 5.82
C LEU A 14 52.96 -27.92 5.54
N ALA A 15 52.82 -29.20 5.93
CA ALA A 15 51.56 -29.91 5.83
C ALA A 15 50.47 -29.30 6.69
N LEU A 16 50.80 -28.85 7.90
CA LEU A 16 49.89 -28.16 8.81
C LEU A 16 49.43 -26.79 8.26
N LEU A 17 50.39 -26.02 7.72
CA LEU A 17 50.06 -24.74 7.07
C LEU A 17 49.21 -24.92 5.80
N ALA A 18 49.49 -25.93 4.99
CA ALA A 18 48.71 -26.28 3.82
C ALA A 18 47.26 -26.71 4.19
N GLY A 19 47.14 -27.54 5.24
CA GLY A 19 45.84 -27.95 5.80
C GLY A 19 45.03 -26.76 6.33
N LEU A 20 45.67 -25.86 7.06
CA LEU A 20 45.04 -24.64 7.56
C LEU A 20 44.58 -23.72 6.43
N ALA A 21 45.45 -23.51 5.42
CA ALA A 21 45.11 -22.72 4.25
C ALA A 21 43.91 -23.28 3.48
N LEU A 22 43.87 -24.62 3.31
CA LEU A 22 42.75 -25.29 2.67
C LEU A 22 41.45 -25.15 3.49
N ALA A 23 41.54 -25.34 4.81
CA ALA A 23 40.39 -25.18 5.71
C ALA A 23 39.84 -23.75 5.67
N LEU A 24 40.71 -22.73 5.68
CA LEU A 24 40.32 -21.32 5.52
C LEU A 24 39.68 -21.05 4.14
N ALA A 25 40.25 -21.59 3.08
CA ALA A 25 39.68 -21.45 1.73
C ALA A 25 38.27 -22.07 1.64
N VAL A 26 38.09 -23.26 2.17
CA VAL A 26 36.77 -23.93 2.23
C VAL A 26 35.79 -23.13 3.09
N TYR A 27 36.23 -22.65 4.24
CA TYR A 27 35.40 -21.80 5.12
C TYR A 27 34.95 -20.52 4.40
N HIS A 28 35.85 -19.81 3.75
CA HIS A 28 35.53 -18.60 2.97
C HIS A 28 34.57 -18.90 1.81
N GLN A 29 34.81 -19.99 1.10
CA GLN A 29 33.93 -20.41 0.01
C GLN A 29 32.54 -20.76 0.50
N GLN A 30 32.42 -21.48 1.61
CA GLN A 30 31.11 -21.82 2.20
C GLN A 30 30.40 -20.56 2.71
N LYS A 31 31.13 -19.62 3.35
CA LYS A 31 30.57 -18.35 3.82
C LYS A 31 29.99 -17.54 2.66
N GLN A 32 30.76 -17.37 1.58
CA GLN A 32 30.31 -16.67 0.38
C GLN A 32 29.06 -17.33 -0.25
N ARG A 33 29.03 -18.66 -0.35
CA ARG A 33 27.86 -19.36 -0.89
C ARG A 33 26.63 -19.11 -0.04
N ARG A 34 26.72 -19.15 1.29
CA ARG A 34 25.61 -18.87 2.21
C ARG A 34 25.12 -17.43 2.08
N GLU A 35 26.03 -16.46 1.97
CA GLU A 35 25.68 -15.05 1.79
C GLU A 35 24.91 -14.83 0.48
N VAL A 36 25.37 -15.43 -0.63
CA VAL A 36 24.70 -15.35 -1.92
C VAL A 36 23.31 -16.00 -1.88
N GLU A 37 23.20 -17.18 -1.27
CA GLU A 37 21.91 -17.90 -1.14
C GLU A 37 20.93 -17.11 -0.27
N GLN A 38 21.38 -16.55 0.86
CA GLN A 38 20.54 -15.71 1.72
C GLN A 38 20.08 -14.43 1.02
N THR A 39 20.96 -13.79 0.27
CA THR A 39 20.61 -12.60 -0.52
C THR A 39 19.58 -12.94 -1.57
N PHE A 40 19.74 -14.04 -2.28
CA PHE A 40 18.79 -14.50 -3.30
C PHE A 40 17.39 -14.76 -2.70
N VAL A 41 17.32 -15.44 -1.56
CA VAL A 41 16.05 -15.71 -0.87
C VAL A 41 15.37 -14.41 -0.42
N ARG A 42 16.14 -13.46 0.11
CA ARG A 42 15.63 -12.15 0.52
C ARG A 42 15.15 -11.32 -0.67
N ASP A 43 15.87 -11.33 -1.78
CA ASP A 43 15.48 -10.65 -3.01
C ASP A 43 14.18 -11.23 -3.57
N GLU A 44 14.02 -12.54 -3.59
CA GLU A 44 12.79 -13.19 -4.03
C GLU A 44 11.62 -12.80 -3.13
N LEU A 45 11.82 -12.81 -1.81
CA LEU A 45 10.81 -12.42 -0.84
C LEU A 45 10.41 -10.95 -0.98
N ALA A 46 11.39 -10.06 -1.15
CA ALA A 46 11.15 -8.63 -1.34
C ALA A 46 10.41 -8.34 -2.66
N ASN A 47 10.78 -9.00 -3.76
CA ASN A 47 10.09 -8.86 -5.04
C ASN A 47 8.65 -9.37 -4.96
N LYS A 48 8.40 -10.51 -4.31
CA LYS A 48 7.04 -11.04 -4.09
C LYS A 48 6.20 -10.09 -3.24
N THR A 49 6.78 -9.50 -2.20
CA THR A 49 6.12 -8.52 -1.34
C THR A 49 5.74 -7.26 -2.12
N TYR A 50 6.68 -6.72 -2.89
CA TYR A 50 6.42 -5.57 -3.74
C TYR A 50 5.29 -5.84 -4.75
N ALA A 51 5.33 -7.00 -5.43
CA ALA A 51 4.28 -7.41 -6.36
C ALA A 51 2.92 -7.60 -5.67
N ALA A 52 2.89 -8.13 -4.44
CA ALA A 52 1.67 -8.29 -3.65
C ALA A 52 1.03 -6.94 -3.30
N LEU A 53 1.83 -5.93 -2.93
CA LEU A 53 1.35 -4.56 -2.70
C LEU A 53 0.73 -3.96 -3.97
N GLN A 54 1.40 -4.09 -5.11
CA GLN A 54 0.86 -3.64 -6.40
C GLN A 54 -0.47 -4.33 -6.73
N THR A 55 -0.50 -5.65 -6.62
CA THR A 55 -1.70 -6.45 -6.89
C THR A 55 -2.85 -6.03 -5.98
N LYS A 56 -2.58 -5.75 -4.70
CA LYS A 56 -3.60 -5.33 -3.73
C LYS A 56 -4.23 -3.99 -4.13
N LEU A 57 -3.43 -3.02 -4.56
CA LEU A 57 -3.93 -1.72 -5.02
C LEU A 57 -4.75 -1.84 -6.30
N HIS A 58 -4.29 -2.61 -7.29
CA HIS A 58 -5.05 -2.84 -8.53
C HIS A 58 -6.35 -3.61 -8.27
N SER A 59 -6.35 -4.56 -7.32
CA SER A 59 -7.57 -5.26 -6.93
C SER A 59 -8.59 -4.32 -6.28
N ALA A 60 -8.12 -3.37 -5.45
CA ALA A 60 -8.98 -2.34 -4.88
C ALA A 60 -9.59 -1.42 -5.96
N GLU A 61 -8.80 -1.05 -6.98
CA GLU A 61 -9.31 -0.31 -8.13
C GLU A 61 -10.35 -1.11 -8.91
N SER A 62 -10.08 -2.39 -9.19
CA SER A 62 -11.01 -3.27 -9.92
C SER A 62 -12.35 -3.40 -9.19
N MET A 63 -12.31 -3.54 -7.87
CA MET A 63 -13.49 -3.53 -7.01
C MET A 63 -14.24 -2.19 -7.13
N LEU A 64 -13.52 -1.07 -7.06
CA LEU A 64 -14.14 0.25 -7.14
C LEU A 64 -14.75 0.51 -8.52
N ARG A 65 -14.12 0.03 -9.60
CA ARG A 65 -14.69 0.09 -10.96
C ARG A 65 -15.96 -0.74 -11.11
N ALA A 66 -16.05 -1.89 -10.44
CA ALA A 66 -17.28 -2.66 -10.38
C ALA A 66 -18.43 -1.85 -9.73
N VAL A 67 -18.12 -1.13 -8.64
CA VAL A 67 -19.08 -0.21 -8.01
C VAL A 67 -19.44 0.95 -8.94
N GLN A 68 -18.47 1.53 -9.65
CA GLN A 68 -18.70 2.58 -10.64
C GLN A 68 -19.70 2.14 -11.72
N THR A 69 -19.63 0.89 -12.16
CA THR A 69 -20.53 0.34 -13.16
C THR A 69 -22.00 0.36 -12.70
N LEU A 70 -22.28 0.17 -11.41
CA LEU A 70 -23.63 0.31 -10.86
C LEU A 70 -24.21 1.70 -11.14
N PHE A 71 -23.42 2.75 -10.91
CA PHE A 71 -23.82 4.14 -11.15
C PHE A 71 -23.88 4.52 -12.63
N LEU A 72 -23.10 3.87 -13.47
CA LEU A 72 -23.14 4.10 -14.92
C LEU A 72 -24.29 3.39 -15.60
N ALA A 73 -24.75 2.28 -15.04
CA ALA A 73 -25.86 1.47 -15.56
C ALA A 73 -27.24 1.92 -15.06
N SER A 74 -27.31 2.84 -14.09
CA SER A 74 -28.54 3.28 -13.46
C SER A 74 -28.66 4.81 -13.54
N ASP A 75 -29.85 5.30 -13.84
CA ASP A 75 -30.17 6.73 -13.80
C ASP A 75 -30.07 7.26 -12.36
N GLU A 76 -30.54 6.48 -11.41
CA GLU A 76 -30.45 6.75 -9.98
C GLU A 76 -30.12 5.46 -9.24
N VAL A 77 -29.19 5.52 -8.28
CA VAL A 77 -28.87 4.42 -7.39
C VAL A 77 -29.45 4.75 -6.02
N THR A 78 -30.22 3.85 -5.48
CA THR A 78 -30.81 3.99 -4.14
C THR A 78 -29.91 3.42 -3.06
N ALA A 79 -30.12 3.79 -1.79
CA ALA A 79 -29.41 3.21 -0.66
C ALA A 79 -29.56 1.67 -0.58
N THR A 80 -30.77 1.16 -0.92
CA THR A 80 -31.04 -0.28 -0.94
C THR A 80 -30.25 -1.01 -2.02
N GLU A 81 -30.14 -0.45 -3.22
CA GLU A 81 -29.36 -1.01 -4.33
C GLU A 81 -27.85 -0.99 -3.98
N PHE A 82 -27.38 0.12 -3.42
CA PHE A 82 -25.99 0.25 -2.98
C PHE A 82 -25.62 -0.79 -1.91
N ASN A 83 -26.48 -0.97 -0.89
CA ASN A 83 -26.33 -2.00 0.14
C ASN A 83 -26.36 -3.41 -0.46
N SER A 84 -27.33 -3.69 -1.35
CA SER A 84 -27.45 -4.99 -2.02
C SER A 84 -26.21 -5.30 -2.86
N PHE A 85 -25.70 -4.31 -3.58
CA PHE A 85 -24.47 -4.44 -4.37
C PHE A 85 -23.27 -4.74 -3.45
N TYR A 86 -23.10 -3.96 -2.37
CA TYR A 86 -22.04 -4.19 -1.37
C TYR A 86 -22.08 -5.59 -0.78
N THR A 87 -23.29 -6.04 -0.40
CA THR A 87 -23.50 -7.35 0.20
C THR A 87 -23.13 -8.50 -0.76
N ASN A 88 -23.46 -8.36 -2.05
CA ASN A 88 -23.12 -9.34 -3.07
C ASN A 88 -21.64 -9.27 -3.49
N LEU A 89 -21.03 -8.09 -3.48
CA LEU A 89 -19.62 -7.90 -3.80
C LEU A 89 -18.68 -8.51 -2.75
N ARG A 90 -19.14 -8.62 -1.48
CA ARG A 90 -18.40 -9.15 -0.33
C ARG A 90 -16.98 -8.60 -0.20
N PRO A 91 -16.80 -7.27 -0.24
CA PRO A 91 -15.46 -6.69 -0.36
C PRO A 91 -14.56 -7.01 0.84
N ARG A 92 -15.11 -7.28 2.01
CA ARG A 92 -14.35 -7.65 3.22
C ARG A 92 -13.71 -9.04 3.15
N GLU A 93 -14.19 -9.94 2.30
CA GLU A 93 -13.53 -11.23 2.08
C GLU A 93 -12.16 -11.02 1.41
N GLN A 94 -12.08 -10.09 0.47
CA GLN A 94 -10.83 -9.74 -0.23
C GLN A 94 -10.02 -8.67 0.52
N PHE A 95 -10.70 -7.75 1.20
CA PHE A 95 -10.12 -6.62 1.93
C PHE A 95 -10.62 -6.57 3.36
N PRO A 96 -10.09 -7.40 4.29
CA PRO A 96 -10.48 -7.37 5.71
C PRO A 96 -10.21 -6.01 6.37
N SER A 97 -9.27 -5.23 5.80
CA SER A 97 -8.90 -3.87 6.23
C SER A 97 -9.83 -2.76 5.75
N LEU A 98 -10.87 -3.09 4.97
CA LEU A 98 -11.81 -2.12 4.43
C LEU A 98 -12.57 -1.44 5.57
N LEU A 99 -12.45 -0.12 5.63
CA LEU A 99 -13.20 0.72 6.56
C LEU A 99 -14.60 0.98 6.02
N ALA A 100 -14.66 1.51 4.80
CA ALA A 100 -15.91 1.90 4.16
C ALA A 100 -15.80 1.86 2.64
N LEU A 101 -16.89 1.48 1.98
CA LEU A 101 -17.24 1.81 0.63
C LEU A 101 -18.28 2.92 0.69
N ALA A 102 -18.06 4.05 0.01
CA ALA A 102 -18.93 5.21 0.13
C ALA A 102 -19.20 5.87 -1.24
N TYR A 103 -20.35 6.53 -1.34
CA TYR A 103 -20.69 7.44 -2.43
C TYR A 103 -20.90 8.84 -1.87
N ALA A 104 -20.19 9.81 -2.42
CA ALA A 104 -20.38 11.23 -2.14
C ALA A 104 -20.99 11.91 -3.36
N GLN A 105 -22.17 12.50 -3.17
CA GLN A 105 -22.90 13.21 -4.19
C GLN A 105 -22.41 14.66 -4.29
N ARG A 106 -22.31 15.17 -5.49
CA ARG A 106 -22.00 16.58 -5.73
C ARG A 106 -23.26 17.41 -5.59
N GLU A 107 -23.23 18.39 -4.71
CA GLU A 107 -24.36 19.27 -4.40
C GLU A 107 -23.95 20.74 -4.47
N PRO A 108 -24.85 21.65 -4.88
CA PRO A 108 -24.58 23.08 -4.82
C PRO A 108 -24.60 23.55 -3.35
N GLY A 109 -23.67 24.41 -2.99
CA GLY A 109 -23.61 25.06 -1.70
C GLY A 109 -23.37 26.56 -1.81
N PRO A 110 -23.38 27.31 -0.70
CA PRO A 110 -23.28 28.77 -0.70
C PRO A 110 -21.94 29.30 -1.24
N ASP A 111 -20.88 28.53 -1.10
CA ASP A 111 -19.50 28.84 -1.48
C ASP A 111 -18.97 27.97 -2.63
N GLY A 112 -19.85 27.22 -3.29
CA GLY A 112 -19.49 26.39 -4.43
C GLY A 112 -20.07 24.98 -4.37
N TRP A 113 -19.31 24.04 -4.91
CA TRP A 113 -19.72 22.64 -4.95
C TRP A 113 -19.22 21.88 -3.72
N HIS A 114 -20.13 21.17 -3.03
CA HIS A 114 -19.87 20.26 -1.95
C HIS A 114 -19.98 18.82 -2.43
N TYR A 115 -19.36 17.90 -1.69
CA TYR A 115 -19.40 16.46 -1.97
C TYR A 115 -19.88 15.72 -0.72
N MET A 116 -21.21 15.66 -0.60
CA MET A 116 -21.89 15.11 0.58
C MET A 116 -21.95 13.59 0.51
N THR A 117 -21.48 12.90 1.55
CA THR A 117 -21.54 11.44 1.60
C THR A 117 -22.98 10.99 1.84
N HIS A 118 -23.59 10.37 0.83
CA HIS A 118 -24.98 9.88 0.88
C HIS A 118 -25.05 8.44 1.37
N TRP A 119 -24.21 7.57 0.82
CA TRP A 119 -24.21 6.15 1.17
C TRP A 119 -22.85 5.69 1.64
N VAL A 120 -22.87 4.82 2.64
CA VAL A 120 -21.68 4.19 3.20
C VAL A 120 -22.00 2.76 3.60
N GLU A 121 -21.13 1.83 3.22
CA GLU A 121 -21.20 0.43 3.62
C GLU A 121 -19.83 -0.09 4.12
N PRO A 122 -19.85 -0.91 5.18
CA PRO A 122 -21.02 -1.23 6.00
C PRO A 122 -21.44 -0.03 6.86
N MET A 123 -22.70 0.10 7.15
CA MET A 123 -23.22 1.17 8.02
C MET A 123 -22.67 1.05 9.45
N GLU A 124 -22.44 -0.19 9.90
CA GLU A 124 -21.88 -0.46 11.24
C GLU A 124 -20.48 0.18 11.37
N GLY A 125 -20.32 1.04 12.38
CA GLY A 125 -19.10 1.78 12.65
C GLY A 125 -18.86 2.99 11.72
N ASN A 126 -19.72 3.21 10.71
CA ASN A 126 -19.57 4.26 9.70
C ASN A 126 -20.69 5.31 9.70
N GLY A 127 -21.64 5.24 10.63
CA GLY A 127 -22.79 6.16 10.65
C GLY A 127 -22.39 7.64 10.66
N ALA A 128 -21.27 8.00 11.30
CA ALA A 128 -20.75 9.37 11.34
C ALA A 128 -20.21 9.88 9.97
N VAL A 129 -20.07 9.00 8.99
CA VAL A 129 -19.61 9.37 7.63
C VAL A 129 -20.77 9.83 6.76
N VAL A 130 -22.00 9.38 7.06
CA VAL A 130 -23.19 9.83 6.33
C VAL A 130 -23.45 11.31 6.61
N GLY A 131 -23.67 12.08 5.56
CA GLY A 131 -23.84 13.54 5.65
C GLY A 131 -22.52 14.30 5.84
N LEU A 132 -21.36 13.63 5.83
CA LEU A 132 -20.07 14.29 5.87
C LEU A 132 -19.75 14.90 4.51
N ASP A 133 -19.37 16.18 4.50
CA ASP A 133 -18.75 16.79 3.34
C ASP A 133 -17.29 16.34 3.22
N VAL A 134 -16.94 15.75 2.09
CA VAL A 134 -15.54 15.37 1.78
C VAL A 134 -14.61 16.57 1.86
N GLY A 135 -15.12 17.79 1.62
CA GLY A 135 -14.41 19.05 1.77
C GLY A 135 -13.86 19.31 3.17
N ALA A 136 -14.46 18.74 4.22
CA ALA A 136 -13.96 18.78 5.57
C ALA A 136 -12.61 18.05 5.78
N GLN A 137 -12.19 17.25 4.79
CA GLN A 137 -10.94 16.48 4.81
C GLN A 137 -10.08 16.85 3.60
N PRO A 138 -9.19 17.85 3.68
CA PRO A 138 -8.46 18.38 2.52
C PRO A 138 -7.71 17.34 1.69
N ASN A 139 -7.03 16.37 2.32
CA ASN A 139 -6.32 15.30 1.62
C ASN A 139 -7.28 14.39 0.84
N ASN A 140 -8.45 14.14 1.39
CA ASN A 140 -9.49 13.32 0.76
C ASN A 140 -10.14 14.07 -0.40
N LEU A 141 -10.43 15.38 -0.23
CA LEU A 141 -10.93 16.24 -1.29
C LEU A 141 -9.94 16.36 -2.45
N ALA A 142 -8.65 16.53 -2.16
CA ALA A 142 -7.62 16.61 -3.20
C ALA A 142 -7.61 15.35 -4.08
N GLY A 143 -7.73 14.15 -3.48
CA GLY A 143 -7.86 12.89 -4.20
C GLY A 143 -9.13 12.83 -5.06
N LEU A 144 -10.26 13.32 -4.53
CA LEU A 144 -11.52 13.40 -5.26
C LEU A 144 -11.41 14.30 -6.51
N LEU A 145 -10.87 15.49 -6.34
CA LEU A 145 -10.72 16.44 -7.45
C LEU A 145 -9.73 15.94 -8.50
N ALA A 146 -8.64 15.28 -8.07
CA ALA A 146 -7.69 14.67 -8.97
C ALA A 146 -8.33 13.51 -9.78
N SER A 147 -9.16 12.68 -9.14
CA SER A 147 -9.88 11.60 -9.83
C SER A 147 -10.87 12.14 -10.85
N ARG A 148 -11.58 13.22 -10.51
CA ARG A 148 -12.49 13.91 -11.44
C ARG A 148 -11.75 14.40 -12.68
N ASP A 149 -10.64 15.12 -12.47
CA ASP A 149 -9.93 15.80 -13.56
C ASP A 149 -9.15 14.81 -14.45
N SER A 150 -8.70 13.67 -13.91
CA SER A 150 -7.98 12.63 -14.66
C SER A 150 -8.86 11.52 -15.23
N ASP A 151 -10.06 11.29 -14.67
CA ASP A 151 -10.91 10.10 -14.91
C ASP A 151 -10.17 8.79 -14.56
N GLN A 152 -9.26 8.87 -13.60
CA GLN A 152 -8.50 7.72 -13.10
C GLN A 152 -8.77 7.49 -11.62
N ALA A 153 -8.48 6.26 -11.17
CA ALA A 153 -8.45 5.97 -9.75
C ALA A 153 -7.31 6.76 -9.07
N THR A 154 -7.64 7.51 -8.04
CA THR A 154 -6.66 8.31 -7.28
C THR A 154 -6.67 7.96 -5.81
N LEU A 155 -5.46 7.90 -5.23
CA LEU A 155 -5.26 7.76 -3.79
C LEU A 155 -5.18 9.14 -3.13
N SER A 156 -5.86 9.28 -1.99
CA SER A 156 -5.62 10.43 -1.11
C SER A 156 -4.24 10.35 -0.46
N ALA A 157 -3.70 11.49 -0.04
CA ALA A 157 -2.69 11.47 1.02
C ALA A 157 -3.30 10.89 2.31
N PRO A 158 -2.48 10.38 3.25
CA PRO A 158 -2.96 9.91 4.54
C PRO A 158 -3.74 10.99 5.27
N PHE A 159 -4.82 10.59 5.94
CA PHE A 159 -5.64 11.47 6.78
C PHE A 159 -6.27 10.68 7.93
N ARG A 160 -6.73 11.37 8.97
CA ARG A 160 -7.46 10.73 10.07
C ARG A 160 -8.92 10.50 9.68
N PRO A 161 -9.37 9.25 9.52
CA PRO A 161 -10.77 8.95 9.27
C PRO A 161 -11.66 9.36 10.45
N VAL A 162 -12.87 9.85 10.15
CA VAL A 162 -13.85 10.26 11.19
C VAL A 162 -14.22 9.10 12.11
N GLN A 163 -14.26 7.87 11.58
CA GLN A 163 -14.53 6.65 12.34
C GLN A 163 -13.50 6.41 13.45
N GLN A 164 -12.29 6.94 13.32
CA GLN A 164 -11.21 6.77 14.31
C GLN A 164 -11.23 7.81 15.43
N LEU A 165 -12.00 8.88 15.29
CA LEU A 165 -12.18 9.84 16.39
C LEU A 165 -12.87 9.19 17.61
N VAL A 166 -13.52 8.04 17.39
CA VAL A 166 -14.21 7.23 18.42
C VAL A 166 -13.34 6.07 18.93
N ALA A 167 -12.32 5.66 18.21
CA ALA A 167 -11.43 4.55 18.57
C ALA A 167 -10.01 5.06 18.88
N ALA A 168 -9.41 4.60 19.98
CA ALA A 168 -8.09 5.01 20.47
C ALA A 168 -6.88 4.62 19.57
N ALA A 169 -7.10 4.09 18.38
CA ALA A 169 -6.04 3.67 17.46
C ALA A 169 -5.63 4.83 16.54
N ALA A 170 -4.41 5.32 16.71
CA ALA A 170 -3.80 6.37 15.89
C ALA A 170 -3.28 5.81 14.54
N ASP A 171 -4.17 5.26 13.71
CA ASP A 171 -3.82 4.70 12.40
C ASP A 171 -4.44 5.56 11.29
N ASP A 172 -3.60 6.07 10.39
CA ASP A 172 -4.07 6.91 9.29
C ASP A 172 -4.83 6.06 8.25
N GLY A 173 -5.84 6.69 7.67
CA GLY A 173 -6.60 6.16 6.55
C GLY A 173 -6.09 6.68 5.22
N ILE A 174 -6.29 5.90 4.18
CA ILE A 174 -6.19 6.31 2.79
C ILE A 174 -7.49 5.97 2.07
N THR A 175 -7.82 6.75 1.06
CA THR A 175 -9.02 6.54 0.26
C THR A 175 -8.65 6.46 -1.21
N LEU A 176 -9.08 5.40 -1.88
CA LEU A 176 -9.06 5.29 -3.34
C LEU A 176 -10.40 5.77 -3.88
N ARG A 177 -10.37 6.65 -4.89
CA ARG A 177 -11.57 7.29 -5.45
C ARG A 177 -11.66 7.15 -6.95
N LEU A 178 -12.90 7.04 -7.44
CA LEU A 178 -13.27 7.19 -8.83
C LEU A 178 -14.42 8.20 -8.97
N PRO A 179 -14.46 8.98 -10.07
CA PRO A 179 -15.57 9.88 -10.35
C PRO A 179 -16.80 9.11 -10.84
N VAL A 180 -17.95 9.71 -10.64
CA VAL A 180 -19.22 9.28 -11.27
C VAL A 180 -19.71 10.45 -12.12
N PHE A 181 -19.88 10.21 -13.41
CA PHE A 181 -20.38 11.20 -14.35
C PHE A 181 -21.84 10.95 -14.71
N SER A 182 -22.51 11.96 -15.22
CA SER A 182 -23.85 11.83 -15.77
C SER A 182 -23.88 10.85 -16.94
N PRO A 183 -24.96 10.08 -17.15
CA PRO A 183 -25.13 9.16 -18.27
C PRO A 183 -24.82 9.80 -19.63
N GLY A 184 -24.44 8.97 -20.61
CA GLY A 184 -24.07 9.37 -21.96
C GLY A 184 -22.61 9.05 -22.28
N ASP A 185 -22.12 9.62 -23.41
CA ASP A 185 -20.74 9.39 -23.84
C ASP A 185 -19.75 9.79 -22.76
N PRO A 186 -18.64 9.06 -22.58
CA PRO A 186 -17.61 9.42 -21.61
C PRO A 186 -17.06 10.84 -21.86
N PRO A 187 -16.90 11.67 -20.81
CA PRO A 187 -16.36 13.02 -20.96
C PRO A 187 -14.90 12.98 -21.41
N ARG A 188 -14.55 13.70 -22.46
CA ARG A 188 -13.22 13.67 -23.08
C ARG A 188 -12.28 14.74 -22.57
N THR A 189 -12.82 15.90 -22.17
CA THR A 189 -12.03 17.03 -21.66
C THR A 189 -12.17 17.19 -20.14
N VAL A 190 -11.24 17.91 -19.51
CA VAL A 190 -11.31 18.23 -18.08
C VAL A 190 -12.57 19.05 -17.78
N ASP A 191 -12.92 19.99 -18.64
CA ASP A 191 -14.09 20.84 -18.43
C ASP A 191 -15.40 20.04 -18.54
N GLU A 192 -15.52 19.12 -19.49
CA GLU A 192 -16.64 18.19 -19.56
C GLU A 192 -16.74 17.33 -18.29
N ARG A 193 -15.61 16.82 -17.79
CA ARG A 193 -15.55 16.04 -16.54
C ARG A 193 -16.03 16.87 -15.34
N ARG A 194 -15.57 18.12 -15.24
CA ARG A 194 -16.00 19.05 -14.18
C ARG A 194 -17.48 19.39 -14.24
N GLN A 195 -18.02 19.56 -15.45
CA GLN A 195 -19.43 19.87 -15.64
C GLN A 195 -20.33 18.67 -15.37
N ARG A 196 -19.94 17.50 -15.83
CA ARG A 196 -20.78 16.28 -15.83
C ARG A 196 -20.61 15.42 -14.57
N MET A 197 -19.71 15.78 -13.66
CA MET A 197 -19.53 15.02 -12.42
C MET A 197 -20.79 15.09 -11.56
N ARG A 198 -21.35 13.92 -11.23
CA ARG A 198 -22.48 13.75 -10.29
C ARG A 198 -22.01 13.49 -8.87
N GLY A 199 -20.86 12.85 -8.73
CA GLY A 199 -20.32 12.46 -7.43
C GLY A 199 -19.04 11.64 -7.54
N SER A 200 -18.65 11.03 -6.44
CA SER A 200 -17.46 10.17 -6.34
C SER A 200 -17.76 8.95 -5.48
N ILE A 201 -17.37 7.80 -5.99
CA ILE A 201 -17.28 6.59 -5.17
C ILE A 201 -15.88 6.47 -4.56
N ALA A 202 -15.84 5.87 -3.39
CA ALA A 202 -14.61 5.75 -2.62
C ALA A 202 -14.55 4.45 -1.85
N VAL A 203 -13.36 3.89 -1.74
CA VAL A 203 -13.04 2.83 -0.78
C VAL A 203 -11.94 3.32 0.14
N SER A 204 -12.20 3.21 1.45
CA SER A 204 -11.28 3.66 2.50
C SER A 204 -10.68 2.48 3.23
N PHE A 205 -9.38 2.55 3.52
CA PHE A 205 -8.62 1.53 4.23
C PHE A 205 -7.82 2.16 5.36
N ARG A 206 -7.55 1.36 6.41
CA ARG A 206 -6.44 1.65 7.33
C ARG A 206 -5.15 1.25 6.67
N VAL A 207 -4.16 2.14 6.69
CA VAL A 207 -2.88 1.88 6.01
C VAL A 207 -2.19 0.67 6.60
N SER A 208 -2.04 0.61 7.93
CA SER A 208 -1.37 -0.52 8.60
C SER A 208 -2.02 -1.86 8.29
N SER A 209 -3.34 -1.90 8.30
CA SER A 209 -4.10 -3.13 8.03
C SER A 209 -4.07 -3.53 6.55
N LEU A 210 -4.13 -2.54 5.63
CA LEU A 210 -4.04 -2.81 4.18
C LEU A 210 -2.69 -3.44 3.84
N ILE A 211 -1.62 -2.88 4.38
CA ILE A 211 -0.25 -3.36 4.16
C ILE A 211 -0.03 -4.67 4.90
N GLY A 212 -0.33 -4.73 6.22
CA GLY A 212 -0.13 -5.92 7.04
C GLY A 212 -0.85 -7.16 6.49
N ASN A 213 -2.09 -7.01 6.03
CA ASN A 213 -2.85 -8.10 5.43
C ASN A 213 -2.38 -8.50 4.02
N ALA A 214 -1.54 -7.69 3.37
CA ALA A 214 -0.92 -8.04 2.09
C ALA A 214 0.39 -8.80 2.26
N LEU A 215 0.97 -8.80 3.48
CA LEU A 215 2.26 -9.40 3.73
C LEU A 215 2.13 -10.88 4.09
N PRO A 216 2.92 -11.77 3.45
CA PRO A 216 3.11 -13.12 3.95
C PRO A 216 3.76 -13.10 5.35
N ASP A 217 3.34 -13.99 6.26
CA ASP A 217 3.88 -14.09 7.63
C ASP A 217 5.42 -14.23 7.68
N ARG A 218 6.01 -14.77 6.62
CA ARG A 218 7.45 -14.94 6.49
C ARG A 218 8.17 -13.62 6.30
N VAL A 219 7.55 -12.64 5.63
CA VAL A 219 8.16 -11.33 5.35
C VAL A 219 8.47 -10.61 6.66
N THR A 220 7.50 -10.51 7.56
CA THR A 220 7.64 -9.79 8.82
C THR A 220 8.63 -10.44 9.79
N ARG A 221 8.98 -11.71 9.56
CA ARG A 221 9.99 -12.44 10.36
C ARG A 221 11.41 -12.31 9.82
N GLU A 222 11.56 -12.14 8.51
CA GLU A 222 12.88 -12.14 7.85
C GLU A 222 13.31 -10.76 7.38
N LEU A 223 12.36 -9.86 7.13
CA LEU A 223 12.61 -8.51 6.63
C LEU A 223 11.78 -7.49 7.40
N ARG A 224 12.37 -6.37 7.71
CA ARG A 224 11.63 -5.17 8.14
C ARG A 224 11.15 -4.43 6.92
N LEU A 225 9.84 -4.24 6.80
CA LEU A 225 9.22 -3.44 5.76
C LEU A 225 8.90 -2.03 6.28
N ARG A 226 9.32 -1.02 5.53
CA ARG A 226 8.90 0.37 5.71
C ARG A 226 8.29 0.91 4.43
N LEU A 227 7.16 1.55 4.57
CA LEU A 227 6.52 2.33 3.52
C LEU A 227 6.49 3.80 3.91
N SER A 228 6.81 4.66 2.95
CA SER A 228 6.69 6.10 3.10
C SER A 228 6.10 6.69 1.83
N ASP A 229 5.21 7.64 1.95
CA ASP A 229 4.74 8.44 0.82
C ASP A 229 5.76 9.53 0.54
N VAL A 230 6.34 9.49 -0.65
CA VAL A 230 7.37 10.40 -1.15
C VAL A 230 6.86 11.25 -2.31
N THR A 231 5.57 11.37 -2.47
CA THR A 231 4.93 12.18 -3.53
C THR A 231 5.38 13.62 -3.48
N ASP A 232 5.49 14.20 -2.29
CA ASP A 232 6.21 15.44 -2.09
C ASP A 232 7.56 15.13 -1.42
N ALA A 233 8.64 15.28 -2.16
CA ALA A 233 10.00 15.00 -1.66
C ALA A 233 10.40 15.86 -0.45
N ARG A 234 9.73 17.01 -0.23
CA ARG A 234 9.97 17.89 0.92
C ARG A 234 9.20 17.47 2.16
N HIS A 235 8.14 16.66 1.99
CA HIS A 235 7.25 16.21 3.06
C HIS A 235 7.01 14.71 2.95
N VAL A 236 8.01 13.92 3.35
CA VAL A 236 7.91 12.47 3.40
C VAL A 236 6.99 12.06 4.54
N LEU A 237 5.92 11.32 4.24
CA LEU A 237 4.96 10.86 5.22
C LEU A 237 5.18 9.37 5.50
N PRO A 238 5.46 8.95 6.75
CA PRO A 238 5.52 7.53 7.08
C PRO A 238 4.12 6.92 6.94
N LEU A 239 4.03 5.77 6.27
CA LEU A 239 2.78 5.04 6.08
C LEU A 239 2.71 3.77 6.92
N PHE A 240 3.80 3.01 6.96
CA PHE A 240 3.87 1.73 7.65
C PHE A 240 5.30 1.40 8.04
N ASP A 241 5.45 0.78 9.19
CA ASP A 241 6.71 0.18 9.65
C ASP A 241 6.37 -1.12 10.40
N SER A 242 6.92 -2.25 9.94
CA SER A 242 6.66 -3.55 10.57
C SER A 242 7.36 -3.71 11.92
N ASP A 243 8.37 -2.87 12.22
CA ASP A 243 9.09 -2.84 13.49
C ASP A 243 9.52 -1.40 13.85
N PRO A 244 8.59 -0.56 14.33
CA PRO A 244 8.88 0.85 14.60
C PRO A 244 9.87 1.08 15.75
N GLY A 245 10.13 0.06 16.59
CA GLY A 245 11.07 0.15 17.71
C GLY A 245 12.52 -0.13 17.35
N ALA A 246 12.79 -0.77 16.21
CA ALA A 246 14.14 -1.12 15.82
C ALA A 246 14.86 0.07 15.16
N ALA A 247 16.17 0.19 15.39
CA ALA A 247 17.01 1.11 14.61
C ALA A 247 17.10 0.64 13.15
N LEU A 248 17.30 1.59 12.24
CA LEU A 248 17.59 1.24 10.85
C LEU A 248 18.95 0.57 10.76
N ALA A 249 19.02 -0.57 10.07
CA ALA A 249 20.28 -1.19 9.76
C ALA A 249 21.04 -0.27 8.78
N THR A 250 22.28 0.09 9.13
CA THR A 250 23.17 0.85 8.26
C THR A 250 23.89 -0.06 7.27
N ASP A 251 24.08 -1.30 7.67
CA ASP A 251 24.78 -2.34 6.90
C ASP A 251 23.88 -3.57 6.73
N GLY A 252 24.02 -4.25 5.61
CA GLY A 252 23.30 -5.49 5.34
C GLY A 252 22.41 -5.45 4.09
N TYR A 253 21.41 -6.32 4.09
CA TYR A 253 20.47 -6.42 2.99
C TYR A 253 19.59 -5.17 2.90
N ARG A 254 19.44 -4.63 1.67
CA ARG A 254 18.58 -3.49 1.38
C ARG A 254 17.90 -3.66 0.04
N PHE A 255 16.59 -3.68 0.05
CA PHE A 255 15.73 -3.56 -1.13
C PHE A 255 14.99 -2.24 -1.04
N GLU A 256 15.06 -1.41 -2.07
CA GLU A 256 14.40 -0.12 -2.10
C GLU A 256 13.84 0.12 -3.49
N ARG A 257 12.52 0.33 -3.58
CA ARG A 257 11.83 0.65 -4.83
C ARG A 257 10.70 1.62 -4.61
N GLN A 258 10.45 2.44 -5.61
CA GLN A 258 9.27 3.30 -5.66
C GLN A 258 8.09 2.56 -6.30
N LEU A 259 6.91 2.73 -5.71
CA LEU A 259 5.64 2.24 -6.19
C LEU A 259 4.76 3.45 -6.51
N ALA A 260 4.56 3.73 -7.80
CA ALA A 260 3.68 4.80 -8.26
C ALA A 260 2.28 4.23 -8.50
N TYR A 261 1.26 4.78 -7.82
CA TYR A 261 -0.13 4.36 -7.98
C TYR A 261 -1.11 5.46 -7.56
N GLY A 262 -2.17 5.66 -8.33
CA GLY A 262 -3.24 6.59 -7.99
C GLY A 262 -2.80 8.04 -7.76
N GLY A 263 -1.77 8.51 -8.49
CA GLY A 263 -1.21 9.84 -8.31
C GLY A 263 -0.28 10.00 -7.10
N ARG A 264 0.01 8.90 -6.38
CA ARG A 264 0.95 8.86 -5.25
C ARG A 264 2.20 8.05 -5.60
N VAL A 265 3.32 8.37 -4.96
CA VAL A 265 4.56 7.63 -5.05
C VAL A 265 4.97 7.17 -3.67
N TRP A 266 5.01 5.86 -3.47
CA TRP A 266 5.41 5.25 -2.20
C TRP A 266 6.82 4.68 -2.31
N ASN A 267 7.66 4.96 -1.34
CA ASN A 267 8.95 4.31 -1.20
C ASN A 267 8.79 3.04 -0.37
N VAL A 268 9.14 1.91 -0.96
CA VAL A 268 9.11 0.57 -0.35
C VAL A 268 10.53 0.20 0.01
N LEU A 269 10.85 0.19 1.29
CA LEU A 269 12.16 -0.19 1.83
C LEU A 269 12.02 -1.48 2.62
N MET A 270 12.84 -2.50 2.29
CA MET A 270 12.98 -3.74 3.06
C MET A 270 14.44 -3.98 3.46
N GLN A 271 14.65 -4.31 4.72
CA GLN A 271 15.99 -4.54 5.30
C GLN A 271 16.02 -5.85 6.12
#